data_98193fa31ad8eb45eb3611bd321c56da
#
_entry.id   98193fa31ad8eb45eb3611bd321c56da
#
_cell.length_a   1.000
_cell.length_b   1.000
_cell.length_c   1.000
_cell.angle_alpha   90.00
_cell.angle_beta   90.00
_cell.angle_gamma   90.00
#
_symmetry.space_group_name_H-M   'P 1'
#
loop_
_entity.id
_entity.type
_entity.pdbx_description
1 polymer ?
#
loop_
_entity_poly.entity_id
_entity_poly.type
_entity_poly.pdbx_seq_one_letter_code
_entity_poly.pdbx_strand_id
1 'polypeptide(L)'
;MNLRLPLPLRRALLAAMCVLGSQTFAAEYTASTLEEFQTVWNQMADGDTLTITGSIDFEGVELGSLPADASIVLKSDGKGSISNFNYKDMSAVNMQHLNVSGRGTVHVGNMTEGMLSGWDEEGNTLSIENASTLEGTWLVLENNKLVAGDGAVLSRNEVTTGHSASIETRIDPETGAL
;
A
#
# COMPACT_ATOMS: atom_id res chain seq x y z
N MET A 1 -22.07 -24.17 48.87
CA MET A 1 -22.20 -25.41 48.08
C MET A 1 -21.06 -25.40 47.06
N ASN A 2 -19.94 -26.07 47.38
CA ASN A 2 -18.76 -26.09 46.53
C ASN A 2 -18.86 -27.23 45.52
N LEU A 3 -19.17 -26.92 44.28
CA LEU A 3 -19.22 -27.89 43.21
C LEU A 3 -17.74 -28.20 42.78
N ARG A 4 -17.21 -29.33 43.24
CA ARG A 4 -15.91 -29.85 42.76
C ARG A 4 -16.16 -30.69 41.52
N LEU A 5 -15.87 -30.09 40.36
CA LEU A 5 -15.84 -30.84 39.10
C LEU A 5 -14.70 -31.87 39.10
N PRO A 6 -14.90 -33.08 38.61
CA PRO A 6 -13.84 -34.12 38.54
C PRO A 6 -12.72 -33.72 37.61
N LEU A 7 -11.49 -34.13 37.94
CA LEU A 7 -10.21 -33.79 37.27
C LEU A 7 -10.20 -33.94 35.73
N PRO A 8 -10.83 -34.98 35.11
CA PRO A 8 -10.84 -35.11 33.67
C PRO A 8 -11.66 -34.02 32.96
N LEU A 9 -12.71 -33.51 33.58
CA LEU A 9 -13.53 -32.44 33.01
C LEU A 9 -12.79 -31.07 33.01
N ARG A 10 -11.92 -30.82 34.00
CA ARG A 10 -11.06 -29.63 34.03
C ARG A 10 -10.02 -29.64 32.92
N ARG A 11 -9.47 -30.80 32.57
CA ARG A 11 -8.47 -30.93 31.49
C ARG A 11 -9.11 -30.78 30.12
N ALA A 12 -10.33 -31.25 29.92
CA ALA A 12 -11.08 -31.06 28.68
C ALA A 12 -11.49 -29.60 28.47
N LEU A 13 -11.84 -28.88 29.54
CA LEU A 13 -12.19 -27.45 29.45
C LEU A 13 -10.97 -26.57 29.15
N LEU A 14 -9.78 -26.90 29.71
CA LEU A 14 -8.53 -26.18 29.39
C LEU A 14 -8.06 -26.46 27.95
N ALA A 15 -8.25 -27.68 27.45
CA ALA A 15 -7.88 -28.04 26.07
C ALA A 15 -8.83 -27.38 25.05
N ALA A 16 -10.10 -27.19 25.38
CA ALA A 16 -11.06 -26.50 24.51
C ALA A 16 -10.83 -24.98 24.44
N MET A 17 -10.22 -24.36 25.46
CA MET A 17 -9.85 -22.94 25.42
C MET A 17 -8.58 -22.67 24.63
N CYS A 18 -7.74 -23.66 24.33
CA CYS A 18 -6.54 -23.49 23.49
C CYS A 18 -6.79 -23.64 22.00
N VAL A 19 -8.00 -23.95 21.55
CA VAL A 19 -8.38 -24.13 20.13
C VAL A 19 -9.28 -22.99 19.62
N LEU A 20 -9.59 -22.00 20.45
CA LEU A 20 -10.04 -20.72 19.93
C LEU A 20 -8.79 -20.06 19.34
N GLY A 21 -8.46 -20.41 18.09
CA GLY A 21 -7.47 -19.72 17.31
C GLY A 21 -7.74 -18.23 17.45
N SER A 22 -6.73 -17.48 17.85
CA SER A 22 -6.76 -16.03 17.81
C SER A 22 -7.07 -15.63 16.37
N GLN A 23 -8.34 -15.39 16.08
CA GLN A 23 -8.68 -14.67 14.86
C GLN A 23 -8.12 -13.26 15.08
N THR A 24 -6.96 -13.00 14.55
CA THR A 24 -6.45 -11.65 14.43
C THR A 24 -7.36 -10.96 13.42
N PHE A 25 -8.30 -10.17 13.92
CA PHE A 25 -9.06 -9.27 13.07
C PHE A 25 -8.08 -8.22 12.54
N ALA A 26 -8.18 -7.89 11.25
CA ALA A 26 -7.46 -6.78 10.68
C ALA A 26 -7.69 -5.51 11.51
N ALA A 27 -6.62 -4.85 11.91
CA ALA A 27 -6.71 -3.64 12.70
C ALA A 27 -6.84 -2.41 11.80
N GLU A 28 -7.48 -1.37 12.32
CA GLU A 28 -7.57 -0.07 11.66
C GLU A 28 -6.81 0.98 12.47
N TYR A 29 -5.94 1.70 11.79
CA TYR A 29 -5.09 2.74 12.34
C TYR A 29 -5.31 4.06 11.61
N THR A 30 -4.83 5.15 12.21
CA THR A 30 -4.78 6.47 11.57
C THR A 30 -3.42 7.10 11.81
N ALA A 31 -2.94 7.90 10.84
CA ALA A 31 -1.76 8.72 11.00
C ALA A 31 -1.93 10.05 10.26
N SER A 32 -1.53 11.14 10.90
CA SER A 32 -1.52 12.49 10.35
C SER A 32 -0.10 13.05 10.21
N THR A 33 0.87 12.43 10.87
CA THR A 33 2.27 12.82 10.89
C THR A 33 3.18 11.63 10.58
N LEU A 34 4.43 11.91 10.21
CA LEU A 34 5.43 10.88 9.96
C LEU A 34 5.71 10.02 11.21
N GLU A 35 5.76 10.63 12.39
CA GLU A 35 6.02 9.92 13.66
C GLU A 35 4.89 8.93 13.98
N GLU A 36 3.63 9.36 13.81
CA GLU A 36 2.46 8.48 13.97
C GLU A 36 2.49 7.34 12.95
N PHE A 37 2.79 7.66 11.68
CA PHE A 37 2.91 6.66 10.62
C PHE A 37 3.97 5.61 10.97
N GLN A 38 5.19 6.01 11.32
CA GLN A 38 6.26 5.09 11.67
C GLN A 38 5.92 4.22 12.89
N THR A 39 5.24 4.80 13.89
CA THR A 39 4.78 4.07 15.07
C THR A 39 3.79 2.98 14.70
N VAL A 40 2.81 3.30 13.85
CA VAL A 40 1.82 2.34 13.37
C VAL A 40 2.46 1.31 12.45
N TRP A 41 3.28 1.74 11.48
CA TRP A 41 3.94 0.88 10.51
C TRP A 41 4.68 -0.29 11.16
N ASN A 42 5.41 0.00 12.25
CA ASN A 42 6.21 -1.01 12.96
C ASN A 42 5.38 -2.07 13.70
N GLN A 43 4.07 -1.91 13.79
CA GLN A 43 3.17 -2.87 14.45
C GLN A 43 2.12 -3.45 13.51
N MET A 44 2.08 -3.02 12.24
CA MET A 44 1.13 -3.53 11.26
C MET A 44 1.33 -5.02 10.99
N ALA A 45 0.22 -5.70 10.78
CA ALA A 45 0.13 -7.11 10.44
C ALA A 45 -0.65 -7.29 9.12
N ASP A 46 -0.73 -8.53 8.66
CA ASP A 46 -1.48 -8.87 7.45
C ASP A 46 -2.97 -8.47 7.56
N GLY A 47 -3.46 -7.83 6.51
CA GLY A 47 -4.84 -7.34 6.41
C GLY A 47 -5.08 -5.99 7.09
N ASP A 48 -4.13 -5.43 7.82
CA ASP A 48 -4.31 -4.17 8.53
C ASP A 48 -4.51 -2.99 7.58
N THR A 49 -5.23 -1.99 8.05
CA THR A 49 -5.52 -0.75 7.32
C THR A 49 -4.97 0.45 8.08
N LEU A 50 -4.24 1.33 7.36
CA LEU A 50 -3.79 2.62 7.87
C LEU A 50 -4.43 3.75 7.06
N THR A 51 -5.22 4.60 7.73
CA THR A 51 -5.83 5.78 7.13
C THR A 51 -4.92 7.00 7.33
N ILE A 52 -4.52 7.62 6.24
CA ILE A 52 -3.72 8.85 6.22
C ILE A 52 -4.68 10.03 6.28
N THR A 53 -4.52 10.89 7.29
CA THR A 53 -5.39 12.05 7.55
C THR A 53 -4.68 13.38 7.43
N GLY A 54 -3.38 13.37 7.11
CA GLY A 54 -2.54 14.54 6.88
C GLY A 54 -1.64 14.37 5.67
N SER A 55 -0.81 15.36 5.39
CA SER A 55 0.22 15.27 4.36
C SER A 55 1.53 14.79 5.00
N ILE A 56 2.03 13.65 4.58
CA ILE A 56 3.22 13.02 5.16
C ILE A 56 4.30 12.92 4.09
N ASP A 57 5.46 13.50 4.37
CA ASP A 57 6.63 13.42 3.50
C ASP A 57 7.62 12.39 4.05
N PHE A 58 8.06 11.48 3.18
CA PHE A 58 9.00 10.41 3.49
C PHE A 58 10.41 10.67 2.94
N GLU A 59 10.75 11.91 2.58
CA GLU A 59 12.09 12.20 2.08
C GLU A 59 13.18 11.75 3.08
N GLY A 60 14.07 10.86 2.63
CA GLY A 60 15.16 10.33 3.46
C GLY A 60 14.74 9.33 4.55
N VAL A 61 13.50 8.87 4.55
CA VAL A 61 12.97 7.94 5.54
C VAL A 61 13.11 6.50 5.04
N GLU A 62 13.72 5.64 5.85
CA GLU A 62 13.71 4.19 5.66
C GLU A 62 12.66 3.56 6.58
N LEU A 63 11.74 2.79 5.99
CA LEU A 63 10.72 2.06 6.73
C LEU A 63 11.19 0.65 7.07
N GLY A 64 10.83 0.19 8.26
CA GLY A 64 11.00 -1.19 8.67
C GLY A 64 10.24 -2.17 7.75
N SER A 65 10.65 -3.43 7.74
CA SER A 65 9.96 -4.46 6.96
C SER A 65 8.63 -4.83 7.60
N LEU A 66 7.59 -4.93 6.80
CA LEU A 66 6.37 -5.62 7.19
C LEU A 66 6.66 -7.11 7.45
N PRO A 67 5.80 -7.82 8.20
CA PRO A 67 5.88 -9.28 8.31
C PRO A 67 5.91 -9.94 6.94
N ALA A 68 6.57 -11.09 6.85
CA ALA A 68 6.60 -11.86 5.60
C ALA A 68 5.18 -12.21 5.15
N ASP A 69 4.93 -12.07 3.86
CA ASP A 69 3.63 -12.32 3.20
C ASP A 69 2.47 -11.42 3.68
N ALA A 70 2.75 -10.38 4.48
CA ALA A 70 1.72 -9.42 4.88
C ALA A 70 1.33 -8.53 3.70
N SER A 71 0.03 -8.31 3.55
CA SER A 71 -0.55 -7.31 2.64
C SER A 71 -1.37 -6.32 3.46
N ILE A 72 -1.08 -5.03 3.31
CA ILE A 72 -1.72 -3.96 4.07
C ILE A 72 -2.45 -2.99 3.14
N VAL A 73 -3.36 -2.23 3.72
CA VAL A 73 -4.06 -1.16 3.02
C VAL A 73 -3.60 0.21 3.56
N LEU A 74 -3.11 1.07 2.67
CA LEU A 74 -2.96 2.50 2.93
C LEU A 74 -4.11 3.24 2.25
N LYS A 75 -4.91 3.95 3.01
CA LYS A 75 -6.01 4.74 2.43
C LYS A 75 -6.00 6.18 2.93
N SER A 76 -6.69 7.08 2.21
CA SER A 76 -6.92 8.46 2.65
C SER A 76 -8.37 8.65 3.09
N ASP A 77 -8.57 9.57 4.02
CA ASP A 77 -9.89 10.10 4.39
C ASP A 77 -10.40 11.19 3.40
N GLY A 78 -9.70 11.36 2.27
CA GLY A 78 -9.96 12.41 1.27
C GLY A 78 -9.13 13.68 1.49
N LYS A 79 -8.33 13.76 2.56
CA LYS A 79 -7.41 14.88 2.85
C LYS A 79 -5.97 14.42 2.92
N GLY A 80 -5.74 13.15 3.22
CA GLY A 80 -4.42 12.58 3.38
C GLY A 80 -3.69 12.43 2.04
N SER A 81 -2.39 12.70 2.08
CA SER A 81 -1.46 12.49 0.97
C SER A 81 -0.11 12.02 1.48
N ILE A 82 0.62 11.31 0.65
CA ILE A 82 1.99 10.91 0.93
C ILE A 82 2.91 11.36 -0.18
N SER A 83 4.14 11.72 0.18
CA SER A 83 5.16 12.06 -0.79
C SER A 83 6.49 11.37 -0.49
N ASN A 84 7.26 11.12 -1.56
CA ASN A 84 8.57 10.46 -1.47
C ASN A 84 8.53 9.10 -0.75
N PHE A 85 7.37 8.43 -0.78
CA PHE A 85 7.17 7.13 -0.15
C PHE A 85 7.88 6.06 -0.98
N ASN A 86 8.89 5.47 -0.39
CA ASN A 86 9.67 4.41 -1.01
C ASN A 86 9.73 3.22 -0.05
N TYR A 87 9.02 2.17 -0.37
CA TYR A 87 9.07 0.90 0.35
C TYR A 87 9.58 -0.19 -0.58
N LYS A 88 10.46 -1.03 -0.07
CA LYS A 88 11.16 -2.05 -0.88
C LYS A 88 10.26 -3.11 -1.52
N ASP A 89 9.08 -3.30 -0.96
CA ASP A 89 8.09 -4.27 -1.45
C ASP A 89 6.72 -3.58 -1.57
N MET A 90 6.56 -2.85 -2.66
CA MET A 90 5.32 -2.12 -2.93
C MET A 90 4.17 -3.05 -3.26
N SER A 91 4.42 -4.32 -3.62
CA SER A 91 3.37 -5.31 -3.86
C SER A 91 2.59 -5.66 -2.57
N ALA A 92 3.22 -5.48 -1.41
CA ALA A 92 2.60 -5.65 -0.10
C ALA A 92 1.67 -4.48 0.30
N VAL A 93 1.64 -3.39 -0.47
CA VAL A 93 0.94 -2.16 -0.13
C VAL A 93 -0.18 -1.88 -1.14
N ASN A 94 -1.43 -1.97 -0.69
CA ASN A 94 -2.59 -1.62 -1.50
C ASN A 94 -3.03 -0.19 -1.16
N MET A 95 -2.90 0.74 -2.09
CA MET A 95 -3.26 2.13 -1.91
C MET A 95 -4.71 2.38 -2.35
N GLN A 96 -5.48 3.13 -1.55
CA GLN A 96 -6.88 3.44 -1.86
C GLN A 96 -7.17 4.93 -1.58
N HIS A 97 -7.76 5.63 -2.57
CA HIS A 97 -8.13 7.06 -2.46
C HIS A 97 -6.97 7.96 -2.01
N LEU A 98 -5.73 7.54 -2.22
CA LEU A 98 -4.55 8.20 -1.71
C LEU A 98 -3.86 9.01 -2.81
N ASN A 99 -3.47 10.23 -2.49
CA ASN A 99 -2.62 11.03 -3.36
C ASN A 99 -1.16 10.73 -3.05
N VAL A 100 -0.47 10.19 -4.05
CA VAL A 100 0.94 9.80 -3.96
C VAL A 100 1.75 10.66 -4.91
N SER A 101 2.81 11.27 -4.39
CA SER A 101 3.70 12.12 -5.19
C SER A 101 5.16 11.97 -4.76
N GLY A 102 6.08 12.53 -5.54
CA GLY A 102 7.47 12.50 -5.15
C GLY A 102 8.42 12.98 -6.24
N ARG A 103 9.72 12.89 -5.91
CA ARG A 103 10.83 13.22 -6.79
C ARG A 103 11.58 11.95 -7.19
N GLY A 104 12.22 11.98 -8.35
CA GLY A 104 12.95 10.82 -8.88
C GLY A 104 12.00 9.72 -9.33
N THR A 105 12.11 8.53 -8.77
CA THR A 105 11.20 7.42 -9.09
C THR A 105 10.18 7.24 -7.98
N VAL A 106 8.92 7.37 -8.34
CA VAL A 106 7.77 7.11 -7.45
C VAL A 106 7.25 5.72 -7.76
N HIS A 107 7.35 4.81 -6.79
CA HIS A 107 6.91 3.43 -6.94
C HIS A 107 5.53 3.24 -6.34
N VAL A 108 4.69 2.50 -7.04
CA VAL A 108 3.40 2.04 -6.52
C VAL A 108 3.17 0.57 -6.88
N GLY A 109 2.56 -0.14 -5.95
CA GLY A 109 1.98 -1.45 -6.18
C GLY A 109 0.53 -1.31 -6.68
N ASN A 110 -0.40 -1.92 -5.97
CA ASN A 110 -1.82 -1.76 -6.29
C ASN A 110 -2.34 -0.40 -5.84
N MET A 111 -3.14 0.25 -6.68
CA MET A 111 -3.77 1.52 -6.36
C MET A 111 -5.19 1.59 -6.91
N THR A 112 -6.14 2.01 -6.07
CA THR A 112 -7.53 2.21 -6.46
C THR A 112 -7.96 3.62 -6.10
N GLU A 113 -8.49 4.35 -7.07
CA GLU A 113 -9.04 5.69 -6.92
C GLU A 113 -8.12 6.62 -6.11
N GLY A 114 -7.31 7.39 -6.74
CA GLY A 114 -6.36 8.29 -6.11
C GLY A 114 -5.62 9.08 -7.17
N MET A 115 -4.50 9.67 -6.79
CA MET A 115 -3.67 10.43 -7.73
C MET A 115 -2.21 9.99 -7.59
N LEU A 116 -1.55 9.84 -8.73
CA LEU A 116 -0.13 9.58 -8.82
C LEU A 116 0.54 10.69 -9.61
N SER A 117 1.51 11.40 -9.01
CA SER A 117 2.18 12.54 -9.63
C SER A 117 3.66 12.64 -9.26
N GLY A 118 4.43 13.28 -10.12
CA GLY A 118 5.79 13.72 -9.81
C GLY A 118 5.86 15.24 -9.61
N TRP A 119 6.95 15.72 -9.01
CA TRP A 119 7.14 17.15 -8.72
C TRP A 119 8.27 17.80 -9.49
N ASP A 120 9.06 17.05 -10.25
CA ASP A 120 10.28 17.57 -10.81
C ASP A 120 10.05 18.23 -12.18
N GLU A 121 10.78 19.32 -12.43
CA GLU A 121 10.83 19.98 -13.73
C GLU A 121 11.61 19.15 -14.76
N GLU A 122 12.53 18.28 -14.32
CA GLU A 122 13.40 17.45 -15.19
C GLU A 122 12.82 16.06 -15.51
N GLY A 123 11.62 15.77 -15.05
CA GLY A 123 10.91 14.54 -15.37
C GLY A 123 11.20 13.37 -14.43
N ASN A 124 10.25 13.09 -13.57
CA ASN A 124 10.28 11.91 -12.73
C ASN A 124 9.79 10.66 -13.46
N THR A 125 10.04 9.53 -12.86
CA THR A 125 9.47 8.25 -13.29
C THR A 125 8.38 7.83 -12.30
N LEU A 126 7.17 7.61 -12.81
CA LEU A 126 6.10 6.94 -12.09
C LEU A 126 6.17 5.46 -12.46
N SER A 127 6.56 4.62 -11.51
CA SER A 127 6.82 3.20 -11.73
C SER A 127 5.74 2.35 -11.08
N ILE A 128 5.03 1.60 -11.90
CA ILE A 128 4.04 0.62 -11.44
C ILE A 128 4.74 -0.73 -11.36
N GLU A 129 4.64 -1.38 -10.20
CA GLU A 129 5.24 -2.67 -9.97
C GLU A 129 4.65 -3.77 -10.86
N ASN A 130 5.41 -4.85 -11.04
CA ASN A 130 4.98 -6.01 -11.80
C ASN A 130 3.69 -6.60 -11.25
N ALA A 131 2.80 -7.05 -12.13
CA ALA A 131 1.52 -7.66 -11.82
C ALA A 131 0.59 -6.81 -10.91
N SER A 132 0.83 -5.51 -10.81
CA SER A 132 0.02 -4.58 -10.03
C SER A 132 -1.12 -3.99 -10.86
N THR A 133 -2.19 -3.55 -10.19
CA THR A 133 -3.35 -2.96 -10.82
C THR A 133 -3.53 -1.51 -10.35
N LEU A 134 -3.61 -0.58 -11.31
CA LEU A 134 -4.11 0.78 -11.11
C LEU A 134 -5.52 0.87 -11.64
N GLU A 135 -6.48 1.15 -10.77
CA GLU A 135 -7.89 1.25 -11.14
C GLU A 135 -8.47 2.61 -10.74
N GLY A 136 -9.06 3.34 -11.69
CA GLY A 136 -9.69 4.62 -11.43
C GLY A 136 -8.73 5.73 -10.94
N THR A 137 -7.44 5.54 -11.11
CA THR A 137 -6.40 6.46 -10.63
C THR A 137 -6.17 7.60 -11.60
N TRP A 138 -6.02 8.81 -11.08
CA TRP A 138 -5.62 9.96 -11.87
C TRP A 138 -4.09 10.04 -11.97
N LEU A 139 -3.57 9.94 -13.19
CA LEU A 139 -2.14 10.00 -13.47
C LEU A 139 -1.78 11.39 -13.98
N VAL A 140 -0.95 12.12 -13.25
CA VAL A 140 -0.46 13.45 -13.63
C VAL A 140 0.96 13.32 -14.17
N LEU A 141 1.09 13.34 -15.49
CA LEU A 141 2.35 13.06 -16.21
C LEU A 141 3.02 14.34 -16.74
N GLU A 142 2.90 15.47 -16.05
CA GLU A 142 3.63 16.69 -16.44
C GLU A 142 5.13 16.45 -16.34
N ASN A 143 5.81 16.42 -17.50
CA ASN A 143 7.24 16.11 -17.62
C ASN A 143 7.66 14.76 -16.98
N ASN A 144 6.74 13.86 -16.74
CA ASN A 144 7.00 12.58 -16.11
C ASN A 144 6.94 11.44 -17.12
N LYS A 145 7.67 10.38 -16.81
CA LYS A 145 7.61 9.10 -17.51
C LYS A 145 6.80 8.11 -16.68
N LEU A 146 5.79 7.49 -17.30
CA LEU A 146 5.12 6.34 -16.72
C LEU A 146 5.77 5.06 -17.23
N VAL A 147 6.16 4.20 -16.31
CA VAL A 147 6.69 2.85 -16.60
C VAL A 147 5.74 1.85 -15.94
N ALA A 148 5.10 1.03 -16.76
CA ALA A 148 4.30 -0.08 -16.26
C ALA A 148 5.17 -1.35 -16.24
N GLY A 149 5.20 -2.03 -15.11
CA GLY A 149 5.90 -3.30 -14.95
C GLY A 149 5.23 -4.44 -15.71
N ASP A 150 5.89 -5.57 -15.80
CA ASP A 150 5.38 -6.75 -16.52
C ASP A 150 4.07 -7.24 -15.88
N GLY A 151 3.03 -7.37 -16.70
CA GLY A 151 1.70 -7.78 -16.23
C GLY A 151 0.95 -6.73 -15.43
N ALA A 152 1.39 -5.48 -15.40
CA ALA A 152 0.65 -4.38 -14.79
C ALA A 152 -0.64 -4.09 -15.57
N VAL A 153 -1.73 -3.82 -14.85
CA VAL A 153 -3.04 -3.54 -15.43
C VAL A 153 -3.46 -2.11 -15.09
N LEU A 154 -3.75 -1.32 -16.12
CA LEU A 154 -4.30 0.02 -15.99
C LEU A 154 -5.77 0.00 -16.43
N SER A 155 -6.69 0.31 -15.53
CA SER A 155 -8.12 0.26 -15.76
C SER A 155 -8.81 1.54 -15.32
N ARG A 156 -9.61 2.14 -16.20
CA ARG A 156 -10.42 3.35 -15.91
C ARG A 156 -9.59 4.55 -15.39
N ASN A 157 -8.32 4.63 -15.79
CA ASN A 157 -7.45 5.71 -15.35
C ASN A 157 -7.69 6.98 -16.16
N GLU A 158 -7.65 8.14 -15.48
CA GLU A 158 -7.58 9.44 -16.11
C GLU A 158 -6.12 9.87 -16.22
N VAL A 159 -5.69 10.33 -17.38
CA VAL A 159 -4.30 10.75 -17.63
C VAL A 159 -4.27 12.20 -18.06
N THR A 160 -3.60 13.03 -17.25
CA THR A 160 -3.23 14.39 -17.62
C THR A 160 -1.78 14.41 -18.07
N THR A 161 -1.53 14.85 -19.30
CA THR A 161 -0.18 14.92 -19.88
C THR A 161 0.27 16.36 -20.04
N GLY A 162 1.53 16.63 -19.71
CA GLY A 162 2.21 17.90 -20.01
C GLY A 162 3.16 17.77 -21.21
N HIS A 163 4.04 18.76 -21.41
CA HIS A 163 4.84 18.94 -22.62
C HIS A 163 5.87 17.84 -22.91
N SER A 164 6.31 17.07 -21.94
CA SER A 164 7.33 16.04 -22.09
C SER A 164 6.93 14.70 -21.46
N ALA A 165 5.64 14.45 -21.32
CA ALA A 165 5.15 13.21 -20.76
C ALA A 165 5.41 12.03 -21.71
N SER A 166 5.82 10.90 -21.18
CA SER A 166 5.99 9.66 -21.93
C SER A 166 5.39 8.47 -21.15
N ILE A 167 4.85 7.52 -21.91
CA ILE A 167 4.35 6.26 -21.34
C ILE A 167 5.20 5.15 -21.94
N GLU A 168 5.84 4.40 -21.06
CA GLU A 168 6.62 3.22 -21.43
C GLU A 168 5.94 1.99 -20.81
N THR A 169 5.46 1.11 -21.67
CA THR A 169 4.88 -0.16 -21.27
C THR A 169 5.83 -1.28 -21.66
N ARG A 170 6.01 -2.24 -20.77
CA ARG A 170 6.72 -3.47 -21.12
C ARG A 170 5.71 -4.48 -21.63
N ILE A 171 5.77 -4.72 -22.94
CA ILE A 171 5.01 -5.79 -23.55
C ILE A 171 5.76 -7.09 -23.27
N ASP A 172 5.08 -8.07 -22.68
CA ASP A 172 5.63 -9.41 -22.55
C ASP A 172 5.95 -9.97 -23.96
N PRO A 173 7.21 -10.26 -24.27
CA PRO A 173 7.60 -10.72 -25.60
C PRO A 173 7.03 -12.09 -25.98
N GLU A 174 6.58 -12.90 -25.02
CA GLU A 174 6.04 -14.24 -25.25
C GLU A 174 4.51 -14.21 -25.44
N THR A 175 3.82 -13.37 -24.71
CA THR A 175 2.33 -13.33 -24.72
C THR A 175 1.77 -12.12 -25.45
N GLY A 176 2.56 -11.07 -25.66
CA GLY A 176 2.11 -9.80 -26.24
C GLY A 176 1.19 -9.01 -25.30
N ALA A 177 1.06 -9.40 -24.02
CA ALA A 177 0.31 -8.67 -23.02
C ALA A 177 1.05 -7.42 -22.55
N LEU A 178 0.29 -6.35 -22.22
CA LEU A 178 0.80 -5.16 -21.55
C LEU A 178 1.02 -5.45 -20.09
#